data_924565c2fa08268dba29c3d6e826f7cc
#
_entry.id   924565c2fa08268dba29c3d6e826f7cc
#
_cell.length_a   1.000
_cell.length_b   1.000
_cell.length_c   1.000
_cell.angle_alpha   90.00
_cell.angle_beta   90.00
_cell.angle_gamma   90.00
#
_symmetry.space_group_name_H-M   'P 1'
#
loop_
_entity.id
_entity.type
_entity.pdbx_description
1 polymer ?
#
loop_
_entity_poly.entity_id
_entity_poly.type
_entity_poly.pdbx_seq_one_letter_code
_entity_poly.pdbx_strand_id
1 'polypeptide(L)'
;MVVFRRTALLLLIGCCQMALAEPQRPQPRFTGSAPQEYLQLDNPVPLNRAVLREGKRLYLGKEGGQGCAICHGSKGDGRGPLADSFDPPPRNFTCARTINGIADGQLFWIIRFGSPDTSMPPHPQLRDTQIWQLVHYLRDLAR
;
A
#
# COMPACT_ATOMS: atom_id res chain seq x y z
N MET A 1 -1.17 49.47 55.73
CA MET A 1 -0.36 48.32 55.24
C MET A 1 -1.19 47.62 54.18
N VAL A 2 -0.96 47.95 52.91
CA VAL A 2 -1.74 47.41 51.76
C VAL A 2 -0.88 46.38 51.05
N VAL A 3 -1.33 45.10 51.09
CA VAL A 3 -0.63 43.96 50.48
C VAL A 3 -1.15 43.82 49.07
N PHE A 4 -0.30 44.15 48.05
CA PHE A 4 -0.58 43.90 46.63
C PHE A 4 -0.30 42.41 46.34
N ARG A 5 -1.36 41.61 46.09
CA ARG A 5 -1.27 40.29 45.51
C ARG A 5 -1.02 40.38 44.00
N ARG A 6 0.19 40.07 43.56
CA ARG A 6 0.53 39.86 42.15
C ARG A 6 0.02 38.52 41.69
N THR A 7 -1.03 38.50 40.91
CA THR A 7 -1.51 37.31 40.19
C THR A 7 -0.65 37.12 38.92
N ALA A 8 0.21 36.11 38.92
CA ALA A 8 0.98 35.73 37.76
C ALA A 8 0.06 34.93 36.78
N LEU A 9 -0.24 35.52 35.65
CA LEU A 9 -0.98 34.87 34.54
C LEU A 9 0.00 34.01 33.76
N LEU A 10 -0.02 32.68 33.97
CA LEU A 10 0.73 31.71 33.17
C LEU A 10 0.04 31.53 31.82
N LEU A 11 0.61 32.14 30.80
CA LEU A 11 0.27 31.89 29.38
C LEU A 11 0.83 30.51 29.00
N LEU A 12 -0.05 29.50 28.95
CA LEU A 12 0.23 28.20 28.33
C LEU A 12 0.29 28.41 26.80
N ILE A 13 1.51 28.57 26.28
CA ILE A 13 1.77 28.52 24.83
C ILE A 13 1.69 27.02 24.45
N GLY A 14 0.53 26.61 23.95
CA GLY A 14 0.32 25.30 23.34
C GLY A 14 1.18 25.22 22.06
N CYS A 15 2.34 24.61 22.16
CA CYS A 15 3.18 24.28 21.02
C CYS A 15 2.48 23.17 20.23
N CYS A 16 1.74 23.55 19.18
CA CYS A 16 1.20 22.61 18.18
C CYS A 16 2.40 22.05 17.41
N GLN A 17 2.92 20.90 17.86
CA GLN A 17 3.94 20.17 17.13
C GLN A 17 3.28 19.60 15.88
N MET A 18 3.46 20.28 14.74
CA MET A 18 3.22 19.69 13.43
C MET A 18 4.20 18.52 13.29
N ALA A 19 3.70 17.31 13.49
CA ALA A 19 4.43 16.10 13.14
C ALA A 19 4.68 16.14 11.63
N LEU A 20 5.89 16.50 11.23
CA LEU A 20 6.35 16.35 9.85
C LEU A 20 6.30 14.86 9.56
N ALA A 21 5.42 14.45 8.66
CA ALA A 21 5.37 13.07 8.19
C ALA A 21 6.77 12.74 7.62
N GLU A 22 7.44 11.76 8.22
CA GLU A 22 8.72 11.29 7.70
C GLU A 22 8.54 10.83 6.24
N PRO A 23 9.46 11.24 5.34
CA PRO A 23 9.39 10.78 3.96
C PRO A 23 9.45 9.25 3.93
N GLN A 24 8.48 8.63 3.27
CA GLN A 24 8.38 7.17 3.17
C GLN A 24 9.64 6.62 2.53
N ARG A 25 10.40 5.81 3.27
CA ARG A 25 11.60 5.16 2.76
C ARG A 25 11.22 4.01 1.86
N PRO A 26 11.91 3.79 0.72
CA PRO A 26 11.73 2.59 -0.07
C PRO A 26 11.93 1.35 0.78
N GLN A 27 10.98 0.41 0.71
CA GLN A 27 11.15 -0.89 1.36
C GLN A 27 12.11 -1.75 0.55
N PRO A 28 13.02 -2.51 1.19
CA PRO A 28 13.84 -3.49 0.50
C PRO A 28 12.93 -4.54 -0.19
N ARG A 29 13.45 -5.13 -1.28
CA ARG A 29 12.75 -6.19 -1.98
C ARG A 29 13.11 -7.53 -1.34
N PHE A 30 12.11 -8.23 -0.81
CA PHE A 30 12.29 -9.54 -0.19
C PHE A 30 11.95 -10.70 -1.14
N THR A 31 11.34 -10.42 -2.29
CA THR A 31 10.87 -11.44 -3.21
C THR A 31 11.78 -11.59 -4.42
N GLY A 32 11.89 -12.80 -4.93
CA GLY A 32 12.57 -13.10 -6.17
C GLY A 32 11.98 -12.37 -7.38
N SER A 33 12.71 -12.38 -8.49
CA SER A 33 12.19 -11.91 -9.78
C SER A 33 11.21 -12.93 -10.36
N ALA A 34 10.15 -12.45 -10.97
CA ALA A 34 9.29 -13.27 -11.82
C ALA A 34 10.12 -13.89 -12.96
N PRO A 35 9.68 -15.02 -13.52
CA PRO A 35 10.21 -15.54 -14.76
C PRO A 35 10.21 -14.49 -15.88
N GLN A 36 11.18 -14.61 -16.82
CA GLN A 36 11.40 -13.59 -17.85
C GLN A 36 10.17 -13.32 -18.71
N GLU A 37 9.37 -14.35 -19.00
CA GLU A 37 8.11 -14.23 -19.74
C GLU A 37 7.09 -13.32 -19.06
N TYR A 38 7.09 -13.24 -17.71
CA TYR A 38 6.23 -12.29 -16.99
C TYR A 38 6.85 -10.90 -16.93
N LEU A 39 8.17 -10.79 -16.74
CA LEU A 39 8.83 -9.49 -16.64
C LEU A 39 8.65 -8.61 -17.89
N GLN A 40 8.44 -9.23 -19.05
CA GLN A 40 8.23 -8.58 -20.33
C GLN A 40 6.77 -8.17 -20.57
N LEU A 41 5.84 -8.56 -19.68
CA LEU A 41 4.43 -8.24 -19.87
C LEU A 41 4.15 -6.79 -19.46
N ASP A 42 3.61 -6.04 -20.39
CA ASP A 42 2.93 -4.78 -20.14
C ASP A 42 1.47 -5.04 -19.77
N ASN A 43 0.85 -4.12 -19.04
CA ASN A 43 -0.55 -4.24 -18.68
C ASN A 43 -1.43 -4.08 -19.93
N PRO A 44 -2.14 -5.13 -20.40
CA PRO A 44 -2.93 -5.08 -21.63
C PRO A 44 -4.29 -4.38 -21.45
N VAL A 45 -4.67 -4.07 -20.20
CA VAL A 45 -5.95 -3.42 -19.91
C VAL A 45 -5.81 -1.91 -20.05
N PRO A 46 -6.55 -1.23 -20.94
CA PRO A 46 -6.48 0.21 -21.08
C PRO A 46 -6.88 0.94 -19.79
N LEU A 47 -6.01 1.82 -19.30
CA LEU A 47 -6.27 2.59 -18.10
C LEU A 47 -7.43 3.57 -18.30
N ASN A 48 -8.44 3.49 -17.43
CA ASN A 48 -9.54 4.44 -17.35
C ASN A 48 -10.17 4.46 -15.94
N ARG A 49 -11.11 5.37 -15.70
CA ARG A 49 -11.75 5.51 -14.39
C ARG A 49 -12.53 4.24 -13.94
N ALA A 50 -13.10 3.48 -14.86
CA ALA A 50 -13.84 2.26 -14.52
C ALA A 50 -12.88 1.17 -14.08
N VAL A 51 -11.74 1.01 -14.76
CA VAL A 51 -10.66 0.08 -14.41
C VAL A 51 -10.09 0.39 -13.02
N LEU A 52 -9.84 1.66 -12.71
CA LEU A 52 -9.36 2.06 -11.38
C LEU A 52 -10.38 1.77 -10.28
N ARG A 53 -11.67 2.05 -10.52
CA ARG A 53 -12.71 1.73 -9.54
C ARG A 53 -12.81 0.23 -9.28
N GLU A 54 -12.71 -0.58 -10.33
CA GLU A 54 -12.75 -2.04 -10.21
C GLU A 54 -11.51 -2.57 -9.47
N GLY A 55 -10.31 -2.11 -9.81
CA GLY A 55 -9.08 -2.44 -9.10
C GLY A 55 -9.18 -2.10 -7.60
N LYS A 56 -9.72 -0.91 -7.28
CA LYS A 56 -9.97 -0.51 -5.89
C LYS A 56 -10.97 -1.42 -5.19
N ARG A 57 -12.05 -1.81 -5.88
CA ARG A 57 -13.09 -2.70 -5.33
C ARG A 57 -12.51 -4.07 -4.99
N LEU A 58 -11.74 -4.64 -5.91
CA LEU A 58 -11.03 -5.92 -5.71
C LEU A 58 -10.02 -5.81 -4.55
N TYR A 59 -9.24 -4.73 -4.51
CA TYR A 59 -8.27 -4.47 -3.46
C TYR A 59 -8.90 -4.44 -2.06
N LEU A 60 -10.05 -3.81 -1.93
CA LEU A 60 -10.77 -3.67 -0.65
C LEU A 60 -11.56 -4.93 -0.27
N GLY A 61 -11.76 -5.90 -1.16
CA GLY A 61 -12.48 -7.15 -0.87
C GLY A 61 -13.98 -6.98 -0.69
N LYS A 62 -14.64 -6.02 -1.36
CA LYS A 62 -16.07 -5.69 -1.14
C LYS A 62 -17.08 -6.71 -1.68
N GLU A 63 -16.65 -7.88 -2.15
CA GLU A 63 -17.54 -8.96 -2.62
C GLU A 63 -17.38 -10.26 -1.82
N GLY A 64 -17.29 -10.16 -0.50
CA GLY A 64 -17.29 -11.33 0.39
C GLY A 64 -15.96 -12.06 0.49
N GLY A 65 -14.90 -11.58 -0.17
CA GLY A 65 -13.53 -12.07 -0.04
C GLY A 65 -12.67 -11.19 0.88
N GLN A 66 -11.63 -11.79 1.44
CA GLN A 66 -10.58 -11.01 2.11
C GLN A 66 -9.77 -10.28 1.04
N GLY A 67 -9.93 -8.95 0.96
CA GLY A 67 -9.18 -8.11 0.03
C GLY A 67 -7.72 -7.95 0.44
N CYS A 68 -6.92 -7.43 -0.47
CA CYS A 68 -5.51 -7.09 -0.22
C CYS A 68 -5.34 -6.14 0.98
N ALA A 69 -6.36 -5.31 1.23
CA ALA A 69 -6.38 -4.31 2.29
C ALA A 69 -6.22 -4.89 3.69
N ILE A 70 -6.57 -6.17 3.93
CA ILE A 70 -6.44 -6.79 5.25
C ILE A 70 -4.98 -6.86 5.72
N CYS A 71 -4.05 -7.02 4.78
CA CYS A 71 -2.61 -7.01 5.04
C CYS A 71 -1.97 -5.67 4.64
N HIS A 72 -2.30 -5.18 3.44
CA HIS A 72 -1.65 -4.01 2.85
C HIS A 72 -2.25 -2.65 3.28
N GLY A 73 -3.31 -2.65 4.11
CA GLY A 73 -4.00 -1.43 4.54
C GLY A 73 -4.98 -0.89 3.50
N SER A 74 -6.06 -0.25 3.95
CA SER A 74 -7.08 0.32 3.06
C SER A 74 -6.56 1.48 2.19
N LYS A 75 -5.46 2.10 2.61
CA LYS A 75 -4.73 3.15 1.88
C LYS A 75 -3.53 2.60 1.10
N GLY A 76 -3.22 1.31 1.22
CA GLY A 76 -2.06 0.71 0.57
C GLY A 76 -0.73 1.00 1.26
N ASP A 77 -0.74 1.44 2.50
CA ASP A 77 0.43 1.88 3.27
C ASP A 77 1.19 0.73 3.97
N GLY A 78 0.76 -0.51 3.76
CA GLY A 78 1.35 -1.70 4.38
C GLY A 78 0.90 -1.91 5.82
N ARG A 79 -0.10 -1.17 6.32
CA ARG A 79 -0.57 -1.19 7.71
C ARG A 79 -2.00 -1.72 7.82
N GLY A 80 -2.27 -2.87 7.21
CA GLY A 80 -3.54 -3.55 7.36
C GLY A 80 -3.69 -4.19 8.75
N PRO A 81 -4.92 -4.59 9.12
CA PRO A 81 -5.18 -5.22 10.43
C PRO A 81 -4.30 -6.43 10.76
N LEU A 82 -3.81 -7.15 9.75
CA LEU A 82 -2.94 -8.31 9.94
C LEU A 82 -1.45 -8.00 9.68
N ALA A 83 -1.08 -6.74 9.39
CA ALA A 83 0.27 -6.40 8.96
C ALA A 83 1.35 -6.79 9.97
N ASP A 84 1.10 -6.58 11.26
CA ASP A 84 2.05 -6.85 12.34
C ASP A 84 2.31 -8.36 12.58
N SER A 85 1.52 -9.23 11.93
CA SER A 85 1.68 -10.70 12.01
C SER A 85 2.66 -11.24 10.99
N PHE A 86 3.26 -10.39 10.13
CA PHE A 86 4.09 -10.82 9.01
C PHE A 86 5.51 -10.28 9.07
N ASP A 87 6.46 -11.17 8.78
CA ASP A 87 7.87 -10.87 8.52
C ASP A 87 8.29 -11.58 7.22
N PRO A 88 8.69 -10.85 6.17
CA PRO A 88 8.71 -9.37 6.07
C PRO A 88 7.31 -8.74 6.08
N PRO A 89 7.22 -7.46 6.49
CA PRO A 89 5.94 -6.75 6.55
C PRO A 89 5.34 -6.55 5.15
N PRO A 90 4.00 -6.42 5.05
CA PRO A 90 3.33 -6.18 3.78
C PRO A 90 3.85 -4.93 3.08
N ARG A 91 3.92 -5.01 1.74
CA ARG A 91 4.41 -3.91 0.90
C ARG A 91 3.57 -2.65 1.07
N ASN A 92 4.26 -1.51 1.28
CA ASN A 92 3.67 -0.19 1.17
C ASN A 92 3.62 0.22 -0.32
N PHE A 93 2.42 0.36 -0.86
CA PHE A 93 2.18 0.74 -2.26
C PHE A 93 2.15 2.25 -2.47
N THR A 94 2.09 3.06 -1.39
CA THR A 94 2.05 4.53 -1.51
C THR A 94 3.43 5.15 -1.77
N CYS A 95 4.50 4.36 -1.67
CA CYS A 95 5.85 4.83 -1.95
C CYS A 95 6.18 4.71 -3.44
N ALA A 96 6.13 5.81 -4.18
CA ALA A 96 6.43 5.87 -5.62
C ALA A 96 7.79 5.25 -5.96
N ARG A 97 8.84 5.55 -5.18
CA ARG A 97 10.19 4.98 -5.40
C ARG A 97 10.23 3.46 -5.26
N THR A 98 9.36 2.88 -4.45
CA THR A 98 9.26 1.43 -4.31
C THR A 98 8.51 0.81 -5.48
N ILE A 99 7.39 1.39 -5.87
CA ILE A 99 6.44 0.76 -6.80
C ILE A 99 6.77 1.05 -8.26
N ASN A 100 7.21 2.27 -8.60
CA ASN A 100 7.44 2.64 -10.00
C ASN A 100 8.63 1.93 -10.65
N GLY A 101 9.56 1.40 -9.85
CA GLY A 101 10.67 0.58 -10.35
C GLY A 101 10.34 -0.90 -10.55
N ILE A 102 9.11 -1.36 -10.26
CA ILE A 102 8.68 -2.75 -10.41
C ILE A 102 7.93 -2.90 -11.74
N ALA A 103 8.30 -3.84 -12.60
CA ALA A 103 7.57 -4.12 -13.83
C ALA A 103 6.11 -4.54 -13.55
N ASP A 104 5.18 -4.21 -14.45
CA ASP A 104 3.76 -4.59 -14.31
C ASP A 104 3.59 -6.11 -14.26
N GLY A 105 4.32 -6.83 -15.10
CA GLY A 105 4.32 -8.30 -15.10
C GLY A 105 4.88 -8.91 -13.83
N GLN A 106 5.82 -8.26 -13.14
CA GLN A 106 6.26 -8.67 -11.80
C GLN A 106 5.15 -8.53 -10.77
N LEU A 107 4.40 -7.43 -10.79
CA LEU A 107 3.24 -7.23 -9.92
C LEU A 107 2.14 -8.25 -10.21
N PHE A 108 1.87 -8.50 -11.49
CA PHE A 108 0.94 -9.54 -11.94
C PHE A 108 1.33 -10.92 -11.40
N TRP A 109 2.59 -11.31 -11.58
CA TRP A 109 3.09 -12.61 -11.17
C TRP A 109 2.97 -12.83 -9.66
N ILE A 110 3.36 -11.83 -8.85
CA ILE A 110 3.24 -11.90 -7.39
C ILE A 110 1.77 -12.07 -6.97
N ILE A 111 0.84 -11.34 -7.58
CA ILE A 111 -0.57 -11.48 -7.23
C ILE A 111 -1.09 -12.86 -7.62
N ARG A 112 -0.73 -13.37 -8.80
CA ARG A 112 -1.17 -14.66 -9.31
C ARG A 112 -0.67 -15.82 -8.46
N PHE A 113 0.62 -15.84 -8.15
CA PHE A 113 1.31 -17.01 -7.60
C PHE A 113 1.72 -16.86 -6.14
N GLY A 114 1.45 -15.70 -5.53
CA GLY A 114 1.96 -15.37 -4.21
C GLY A 114 3.37 -14.81 -4.27
N SER A 115 3.88 -14.41 -3.13
CA SER A 115 5.22 -13.86 -3.01
C SER A 115 6.14 -14.90 -2.34
N PRO A 116 7.05 -15.55 -3.09
CA PRO A 116 7.96 -16.52 -2.53
C PRO A 116 8.71 -15.98 -1.31
N ASP A 117 8.98 -16.85 -0.35
CA ASP A 117 9.66 -16.53 0.92
C ASP A 117 8.96 -15.49 1.78
N THR A 118 7.65 -15.29 1.56
CA THR A 118 6.80 -14.41 2.38
C THR A 118 5.44 -15.07 2.67
N SER A 119 4.67 -14.46 3.55
CA SER A 119 3.31 -14.94 3.89
C SER A 119 2.24 -14.51 2.89
N MET A 120 2.57 -13.81 1.80
CA MET A 120 1.58 -13.40 0.80
C MET A 120 1.12 -14.61 -0.03
N PRO A 121 -0.15 -15.03 0.07
CA PRO A 121 -0.67 -16.19 -0.64
C PRO A 121 -0.91 -15.91 -2.13
N PRO A 122 -1.02 -16.95 -2.96
CA PRO A 122 -1.50 -16.85 -4.33
C PRO A 122 -3.00 -16.49 -4.37
N HIS A 123 -3.43 -15.86 -5.46
CA HIS A 123 -4.83 -15.51 -5.72
C HIS A 123 -5.35 -16.18 -7.00
N PRO A 124 -5.48 -17.53 -7.04
CA PRO A 124 -5.89 -18.27 -8.22
C PRO A 124 -7.34 -17.99 -8.64
N GLN A 125 -8.18 -17.51 -7.72
CA GLN A 125 -9.57 -17.15 -7.96
C GLN A 125 -9.74 -15.88 -8.82
N LEU A 126 -8.71 -15.04 -8.93
CA LEU A 126 -8.76 -13.83 -9.73
C LEU A 126 -8.52 -14.16 -11.21
N ARG A 127 -9.32 -13.60 -12.12
CA ARG A 127 -9.06 -13.64 -13.56
C ARG A 127 -7.90 -12.71 -13.90
N ASP A 128 -7.18 -12.98 -14.98
CA ASP A 128 -6.05 -12.15 -15.41
C ASP A 128 -6.42 -10.67 -15.56
N THR A 129 -7.58 -10.39 -16.17
CA THR A 129 -8.11 -9.02 -16.28
C THR A 129 -8.26 -8.34 -14.92
N GLN A 130 -8.70 -9.06 -13.90
CA GLN A 130 -8.85 -8.52 -12.54
C GLN A 130 -7.50 -8.22 -11.90
N ILE A 131 -6.50 -9.07 -12.13
CA ILE A 131 -5.13 -8.80 -11.66
C ILE A 131 -4.56 -7.55 -12.36
N TRP A 132 -4.75 -7.40 -13.66
CA TRP A 132 -4.31 -6.21 -14.38
C TRP A 132 -5.00 -4.93 -13.91
N GLN A 133 -6.29 -5.01 -13.53
CA GLN A 133 -7.01 -3.90 -12.91
C GLN A 133 -6.43 -3.55 -11.51
N LEU A 134 -6.05 -4.58 -10.73
CA LEU A 134 -5.33 -4.38 -9.48
C LEU A 134 -3.98 -3.71 -9.70
N VAL A 135 -3.19 -4.13 -10.70
CA VAL A 135 -1.90 -3.50 -11.04
C VAL A 135 -2.06 -2.01 -11.32
N HIS A 136 -3.07 -1.62 -12.10
CA HIS A 136 -3.39 -0.21 -12.31
C HIS A 136 -3.71 0.54 -11.02
N TYR A 137 -4.49 -0.08 -10.13
CA TYR A 137 -4.82 0.55 -8.85
C TYR A 137 -3.59 0.68 -7.93
N LEU A 138 -2.68 -0.31 -7.90
CA LEU A 138 -1.43 -0.21 -7.16
C LEU A 138 -0.54 0.94 -7.67
N ARG A 139 -0.51 1.16 -8.98
CA ARG A 139 0.17 2.32 -9.59
C ARG A 139 -0.47 3.66 -9.18
N ASP A 140 -1.80 3.67 -9.07
CA ASP A 140 -2.54 4.86 -8.65
C ASP A 140 -2.27 5.24 -7.19
N LEU A 141 -2.10 4.24 -6.31
CA LEU A 141 -1.72 4.47 -4.91
C LEU A 141 -0.31 5.09 -4.74
N ALA A 142 0.56 4.91 -5.73
CA ALA A 142 1.94 5.39 -5.75
C ALA A 142 2.13 6.79 -6.38
N ARG A 143 1.04 7.50 -6.67
CA ARG A 143 1.05 8.84 -7.28
C ARG A 143 1.26 9.95 -6.27
#